data_6ab35089f2cdf3992063beac19e9bbae
#
_entry.id   6ab35089f2cdf3992063beac19e9bbae
#
_cell.length_a   1.000
_cell.length_b   1.000
_cell.length_c   1.000
_cell.angle_alpha   90.00
_cell.angle_beta   90.00
_cell.angle_gamma   90.00
#
_symmetry.space_group_name_H-M   'P 1'
#
loop_
_entity.id
_entity.type
_entity.pdbx_description
1 polymer ?
#
loop_
_entity_poly.entity_id
_entity_poly.type
_entity_poly.pdbx_seq_one_letter_code
_entity_poly.pdbx_strand_id
1 'polypeptide(L)'
;MIEASPDLCFRLLTDPKVLVRTMPGLKRLEPREDGTYHADMEMGVAAIRGRYTGTMAMHDVEHPVSYRLVMDGQGPGGFVSINLSVRFNPVEEGCDVLYEGEAKVGGTVAGVGQRMLSGVATYIMNDFFGRVAKEAKQMAG
;
A
#
# COMPACT_ATOMS: atom_id res chain seq x y z
N MET A 1 8.55 -2.87 12.92
CA MET A 1 9.77 -3.53 12.41
C MET A 1 9.42 -4.86 11.75
N ILE A 2 10.12 -5.19 10.67
CA ILE A 2 9.98 -6.49 10.00
C ILE A 2 11.25 -7.30 10.23
N GLU A 3 11.12 -8.53 10.68
CA GLU A 3 12.25 -9.42 10.97
C GLU A 3 12.81 -10.06 9.69
N ALA A 4 13.34 -9.24 8.80
CA ALA A 4 13.93 -9.68 7.54
C ALA A 4 14.92 -8.63 7.07
N SER A 5 15.83 -9.03 6.17
CA SER A 5 16.80 -8.07 5.63
C SER A 5 16.11 -6.97 4.85
N PRO A 6 16.71 -5.78 4.73
CA PRO A 6 16.15 -4.71 3.89
C PRO A 6 15.89 -5.16 2.45
N ASP A 7 16.75 -6.01 1.90
CA ASP A 7 16.57 -6.56 0.55
C ASP A 7 15.28 -7.36 0.44
N LEU A 8 15.02 -8.26 1.38
CA LEU A 8 13.80 -9.07 1.38
C LEU A 8 12.57 -8.20 1.60
N CYS A 9 12.63 -7.25 2.55
CA CYS A 9 11.50 -6.32 2.78
C CYS A 9 11.18 -5.52 1.53
N PHE A 10 12.21 -5.01 0.86
CA PHE A 10 12.02 -4.26 -0.37
C PHE A 10 11.35 -5.11 -1.44
N ARG A 11 11.81 -6.34 -1.65
CA ARG A 11 11.23 -7.24 -2.64
C ARG A 11 9.77 -7.57 -2.32
N LEU A 12 9.45 -7.81 -1.05
CA LEU A 12 8.07 -8.09 -0.64
C LEU A 12 7.15 -6.90 -0.91
N LEU A 13 7.61 -5.70 -0.59
CA LEU A 13 6.78 -4.50 -0.72
C LEU A 13 6.71 -3.95 -2.14
N THR A 14 7.48 -4.51 -3.07
CA THR A 14 7.43 -4.13 -4.48
C THR A 14 6.94 -5.25 -5.39
N ASP A 15 6.68 -6.43 -4.86
CA ASP A 15 6.17 -7.56 -5.64
C ASP A 15 4.64 -7.50 -5.74
N PRO A 16 4.08 -7.36 -6.94
CA PRO A 16 2.63 -7.31 -7.13
C PRO A 16 1.89 -8.52 -6.54
N LYS A 17 2.47 -9.69 -6.61
CA LYS A 17 1.86 -10.91 -6.08
C LYS A 17 1.74 -10.87 -4.56
N VAL A 18 2.75 -10.34 -3.90
CA VAL A 18 2.73 -10.17 -2.44
C VAL A 18 1.73 -9.09 -2.05
N LEU A 19 1.70 -7.98 -2.78
CA LEU A 19 0.77 -6.88 -2.50
C LEU A 19 -0.68 -7.33 -2.58
N VAL A 20 -1.02 -8.16 -3.56
CA VAL A 20 -2.39 -8.70 -3.68
C VAL A 20 -2.76 -9.54 -2.46
N ARG A 21 -1.81 -10.27 -1.89
CA ARG A 21 -2.07 -11.11 -0.73
C ARG A 21 -2.10 -10.33 0.58
N THR A 22 -1.34 -9.24 0.68
CA THR A 22 -1.12 -8.54 1.95
C THR A 22 -1.90 -7.25 2.09
N MET A 23 -2.19 -6.55 1.01
CA MET A 23 -2.93 -5.28 1.09
C MET A 23 -4.42 -5.53 1.21
N PRO A 24 -5.06 -5.05 2.30
CA PRO A 24 -6.51 -5.26 2.49
C PRO A 24 -7.30 -4.64 1.35
N GLY A 25 -8.18 -5.44 0.76
CA GLY A 25 -9.06 -4.96 -0.29
C GLY A 25 -8.50 -5.00 -1.70
N LEU A 26 -7.20 -5.21 -1.85
CA LEU A 26 -6.60 -5.31 -3.18
C LEU A 26 -6.90 -6.68 -3.77
N LYS A 27 -7.66 -6.72 -4.88
CA LYS A 27 -8.09 -7.96 -5.51
C LYS A 27 -7.25 -8.34 -6.72
N ARG A 28 -6.75 -7.33 -7.45
CA ARG A 28 -6.02 -7.55 -8.67
C ARG A 28 -4.99 -6.44 -8.88
N LEU A 29 -3.83 -6.82 -9.39
CA LEU A 29 -2.77 -5.87 -9.73
C LEU A 29 -2.11 -6.39 -11.00
N GLU A 30 -2.44 -5.76 -12.14
CA GLU A 30 -1.96 -6.20 -13.45
C GLU A 30 -0.95 -5.21 -14.04
N PRO A 31 0.23 -5.68 -14.45
CA PRO A 31 1.21 -4.80 -15.08
C PRO A 31 0.73 -4.30 -16.44
N ARG A 32 1.07 -3.05 -16.76
CA ARG A 32 0.79 -2.42 -18.04
C ARG A 32 2.08 -2.17 -18.79
N GLU A 33 1.97 -1.90 -20.08
CA GLU A 33 3.12 -1.66 -20.95
C GLU A 33 3.95 -0.42 -20.55
N ASP A 34 3.32 0.56 -19.92
CA ASP A 34 3.99 1.79 -19.51
C ASP A 34 4.72 1.69 -18.16
N GLY A 35 4.79 0.50 -17.59
CA GLY A 35 5.45 0.28 -16.30
C GLY A 35 4.56 0.51 -15.09
N THR A 36 3.31 0.90 -15.29
CA THR A 36 2.36 1.03 -14.21
C THR A 36 1.54 -0.26 -14.04
N TYR A 37 0.69 -0.28 -13.02
CA TYR A 37 -0.19 -1.41 -12.76
C TYR A 37 -1.63 -0.96 -12.74
N HIS A 38 -2.51 -1.80 -13.30
CA HIS A 38 -3.95 -1.62 -13.11
C HIS A 38 -4.33 -2.29 -11.80
N ALA A 39 -5.03 -1.56 -10.94
CA ALA A 39 -5.41 -2.04 -9.61
C ALA A 39 -6.93 -2.10 -9.48
N ASP A 40 -7.43 -3.25 -9.00
CA ASP A 40 -8.83 -3.41 -8.63
C ASP A 40 -8.89 -3.63 -7.12
N MET A 41 -9.68 -2.80 -6.44
CA MET A 41 -9.84 -2.85 -4.99
C MET A 41 -11.30 -2.95 -4.61
N GLU A 42 -11.58 -3.70 -3.55
CA GLU A 42 -12.92 -3.78 -2.98
C GLU A 42 -12.82 -3.47 -1.49
N MET A 43 -13.41 -2.35 -1.10
CA MET A 43 -13.36 -1.88 0.28
C MET A 43 -14.64 -2.25 1.00
N GLY A 44 -14.49 -2.89 2.17
CA GLY A 44 -15.63 -3.31 3.00
C GLY A 44 -15.94 -2.39 4.16
N VAL A 45 -15.14 -1.35 4.37
CA VAL A 45 -15.37 -0.38 5.44
C VAL A 45 -16.53 0.53 5.06
N ALA A 46 -17.50 0.68 5.94
CA ALA A 46 -18.76 1.37 5.65
C ALA A 46 -18.59 2.77 5.04
N ALA A 47 -17.56 3.51 5.52
CA ALA A 47 -17.32 4.87 5.08
C ALA A 47 -16.85 4.97 3.62
N ILE A 48 -16.17 3.91 3.13
CA ILE A 48 -15.59 3.89 1.79
C ILE A 48 -15.91 2.59 1.06
N ARG A 49 -17.05 1.99 1.39
CA ARG A 49 -17.48 0.73 0.80
C ARG A 49 -17.69 0.83 -0.71
N GLY A 50 -17.20 -0.15 -1.45
CA GLY A 50 -17.40 -0.26 -2.87
C GLY A 50 -16.18 -0.78 -3.60
N ARG A 51 -16.31 -0.86 -4.91
CA ARG A 51 -15.23 -1.29 -5.80
C ARG A 51 -14.55 -0.06 -6.39
N TYR A 52 -13.22 -0.05 -6.30
CA TYR A 52 -12.40 1.02 -6.83
C TYR A 52 -11.47 0.45 -7.87
N THR A 53 -11.31 1.16 -8.97
CA THR A 53 -10.34 0.80 -10.00
C THR A 53 -9.39 1.96 -10.21
N GLY A 54 -8.15 1.67 -10.55
CA GLY A 54 -7.20 2.73 -10.75
C GLY A 54 -5.84 2.24 -11.20
N THR A 55 -4.85 3.07 -10.99
CA THR A 55 -3.47 2.80 -11.36
C THR A 55 -2.57 2.89 -10.16
N MET A 56 -1.49 2.11 -10.18
CA MET A 56 -0.44 2.16 -9.19
C MET A 56 0.90 2.25 -9.91
N ALA A 57 1.78 3.09 -9.43
CA ALA A 57 3.12 3.24 -9.98
C ALA A 57 4.13 3.40 -8.87
N MET A 58 5.33 2.88 -9.09
CA MET A 58 6.45 3.05 -8.18
C MET A 58 7.48 3.94 -8.85
N HIS A 59 7.87 5.02 -8.17
CA HIS A 59 8.81 6.00 -8.67
C HIS A 59 10.01 6.10 -7.74
N ASP A 60 11.11 6.65 -8.26
CA ASP A 60 12.31 6.92 -7.49
C ASP A 60 12.79 5.70 -6.72
N VAL A 61 12.77 4.54 -7.39
CA VAL A 61 13.13 3.25 -6.79
C VAL A 61 14.64 3.19 -6.58
N GLU A 62 15.06 3.10 -5.32
CA GLU A 62 16.46 2.93 -4.93
C GLU A 62 16.59 1.68 -4.07
N HIS A 63 16.78 0.54 -4.71
CA HIS A 63 16.87 -0.75 -4.05
C HIS A 63 18.16 -0.87 -3.23
N PRO A 64 18.12 -1.33 -1.98
CA PRO A 64 16.96 -1.67 -1.14
C PRO A 64 16.64 -0.57 -0.11
N VAL A 65 16.76 0.69 -0.49
CA VAL A 65 16.72 1.85 0.41
C VAL A 65 15.32 2.47 0.49
N SER A 66 14.74 2.81 -0.67
CA SER A 66 13.48 3.56 -0.69
C SER A 66 12.79 3.48 -2.04
N TYR A 67 11.51 3.84 -2.03
CA TYR A 67 10.75 4.09 -3.26
C TYR A 67 9.57 4.98 -2.93
N ARG A 68 8.91 5.50 -3.97
CA ARG A 68 7.69 6.27 -3.84
C ARG A 68 6.55 5.55 -4.55
N LEU A 69 5.46 5.35 -3.84
CA LEU A 69 4.28 4.69 -4.37
C LEU A 69 3.22 5.74 -4.67
N VAL A 70 2.72 5.75 -5.91
CA VAL A 70 1.63 6.62 -6.31
C VAL A 70 0.46 5.74 -6.73
N MET A 71 -0.71 5.99 -6.15
CA MET A 71 -1.91 5.22 -6.46
C MET A 71 -3.07 6.18 -6.67
N ASP A 72 -3.79 6.00 -7.78
CA ASP A 72 -5.00 6.75 -8.10
C ASP A 72 -6.13 5.78 -8.32
N GLY A 73 -7.23 5.94 -7.58
CA GLY A 73 -8.38 5.07 -7.67
C GLY A 73 -9.68 5.84 -7.82
N GLN A 74 -10.63 5.26 -8.53
CA GLN A 74 -11.96 5.82 -8.73
C GLN A 74 -13.01 4.77 -8.46
N GLY A 75 -14.12 5.17 -7.86
CA GLY A 75 -15.20 4.28 -7.53
C GLY A 75 -16.52 5.04 -7.34
N PRO A 76 -17.58 4.34 -6.93
CA PRO A 76 -18.91 4.96 -6.81
C PRO A 76 -18.96 6.10 -5.78
N GLY A 77 -18.07 6.08 -4.79
CA GLY A 77 -18.00 7.12 -3.77
C GLY A 77 -17.11 8.31 -4.12
N GLY A 78 -16.43 8.28 -5.27
CA GLY A 78 -15.53 9.35 -5.67
C GLY A 78 -14.15 8.85 -6.04
N PHE A 79 -13.12 9.63 -5.73
CA PHE A 79 -11.75 9.23 -6.05
C PHE A 79 -10.83 9.31 -4.83
N VAL A 80 -9.76 8.55 -4.88
CA VAL A 80 -8.69 8.57 -3.87
C VAL A 80 -7.36 8.61 -4.61
N SER A 81 -6.48 9.53 -4.21
CA SER A 81 -5.14 9.65 -4.75
C SER A 81 -4.14 9.58 -3.61
N ILE A 82 -3.18 8.67 -3.70
CA ILE A 82 -2.20 8.42 -2.64
C ILE A 82 -0.80 8.62 -3.19
N ASN A 83 0.03 9.36 -2.43
CA ASN A 83 1.44 9.54 -2.73
C ASN A 83 2.20 9.20 -1.45
N LEU A 84 2.91 8.09 -1.46
CA LEU A 84 3.53 7.52 -0.27
C LEU A 84 5.03 7.30 -0.52
N SER A 85 5.85 7.86 0.36
CA SER A 85 7.30 7.61 0.37
C SER A 85 7.60 6.52 1.39
N VAL A 86 8.29 5.47 0.95
CA VAL A 86 8.62 4.33 1.80
C VAL A 86 10.15 4.21 1.88
N ARG A 87 10.66 4.10 3.10
CA ARG A 87 12.09 3.95 3.34
C ARG A 87 12.36 2.75 4.23
N PHE A 88 13.41 2.02 3.91
CA PHE A 88 13.83 0.84 4.65
C PHE A 88 15.09 1.16 5.42
N ASN A 89 14.99 1.06 6.74
CA ASN A 89 16.10 1.37 7.63
C ASN A 89 16.59 0.07 8.28
N PRO A 90 17.81 -0.39 7.96
CA PRO A 90 18.32 -1.63 8.54
C PRO A 90 18.53 -1.48 10.04
N VAL A 91 18.12 -2.48 10.79
CA VAL A 91 18.33 -2.58 12.22
C VAL A 91 18.90 -3.94 12.54
N GLU A 92 19.40 -4.12 13.76
CA GLU A 92 20.09 -5.37 14.14
C GLU A 92 19.24 -6.61 13.92
N GLU A 93 17.95 -6.56 14.22
CA GLU A 93 17.05 -7.70 14.13
C GLU A 93 16.25 -7.77 12.82
N GLY A 94 16.45 -6.83 11.90
CA GLY A 94 15.68 -6.82 10.69
C GLY A 94 15.66 -5.48 9.99
N CYS A 95 14.48 -4.96 9.72
CA CYS A 95 14.32 -3.72 8.98
C CYS A 95 13.15 -2.92 9.53
N ASP A 96 13.38 -1.64 9.81
CA ASP A 96 12.29 -0.71 10.09
C ASP A 96 11.80 -0.14 8.77
N VAL A 97 10.51 -0.23 8.55
CA VAL A 97 9.87 0.37 7.37
C VAL A 97 9.25 1.68 7.81
N LEU A 98 9.75 2.78 7.25
CA LEU A 98 9.25 4.12 7.53
C LEU A 98 8.45 4.59 6.33
N TYR A 99 7.29 5.15 6.56
CA TYR A 99 6.47 5.66 5.47
C TYR A 99 5.89 7.02 5.83
N GLU A 100 5.74 7.84 4.82
CA GLU A 100 5.18 9.18 4.95
C GLU A 100 4.49 9.53 3.65
N GLY A 101 3.32 10.11 3.72
CA GLY A 101 2.62 10.44 2.49
C GLY A 101 1.37 11.24 2.68
N GLU A 102 0.73 11.50 1.56
CA GLU A 102 -0.50 12.26 1.48
C GLU A 102 -1.57 11.48 0.74
N ALA A 103 -2.81 11.64 1.18
CA ALA A 103 -3.97 11.10 0.47
C ALA A 103 -4.92 12.23 0.17
N LYS A 104 -5.44 12.26 -1.07
CA LYS A 104 -6.47 13.21 -1.49
C LYS A 104 -7.70 12.42 -1.87
N VAL A 105 -8.85 12.89 -1.41
CA VAL A 105 -10.13 12.22 -1.70
C VAL A 105 -11.12 13.24 -2.24
N GLY A 106 -12.03 12.77 -3.09
CA GLY A 106 -13.08 13.59 -3.65
C GLY A 106 -14.38 12.82 -3.74
N GLY A 107 -15.49 13.54 -4.06
CA GLY A 107 -16.81 12.95 -4.11
C GLY A 107 -17.40 12.72 -2.74
N THR A 108 -18.30 11.74 -2.60
CA THR A 108 -18.95 11.44 -1.33
C THR A 108 -17.98 10.92 -0.28
N VAL A 109 -16.89 10.31 -0.71
CA VAL A 109 -15.84 9.83 0.21
C VAL A 109 -15.26 11.00 1.01
N ALA A 110 -15.09 12.17 0.38
CA ALA A 110 -14.57 13.35 1.05
C ALA A 110 -15.50 13.87 2.16
N GLY A 111 -16.80 13.60 2.06
CA GLY A 111 -17.79 14.02 3.05
C GLY A 111 -17.76 13.22 4.35
N VAL A 112 -17.01 12.15 4.39
CA VAL A 112 -16.93 11.30 5.60
C VAL A 112 -16.20 11.99 6.75
N GLY A 113 -15.26 12.89 6.42
CA GLY A 113 -14.49 13.62 7.42
C GLY A 113 -13.09 13.09 7.61
N GLN A 114 -12.19 14.01 7.90
CA GLN A 114 -10.75 13.74 8.03
C GLN A 114 -10.44 12.71 9.11
N ARG A 115 -11.10 12.82 10.26
CA ARG A 115 -10.85 11.90 11.38
C ARG A 115 -11.19 10.45 11.03
N MET A 116 -12.34 10.25 10.37
CA MET A 116 -12.77 8.92 9.96
C MET A 116 -11.80 8.34 8.92
N LEU A 117 -11.40 9.14 7.93
CA LEU A 117 -10.47 8.70 6.90
C LEU A 117 -9.10 8.37 7.48
N SER A 118 -8.62 9.15 8.45
CA SER A 118 -7.36 8.86 9.14
C SER A 118 -7.43 7.54 9.89
N GLY A 119 -8.56 7.24 10.53
CA GLY A 119 -8.74 5.97 11.22
C GLY A 119 -8.74 4.78 10.27
N VAL A 120 -9.40 4.93 9.12
CA VAL A 120 -9.41 3.89 8.09
C VAL A 120 -7.99 3.66 7.56
N ALA A 121 -7.26 4.73 7.25
CA ALA A 121 -5.90 4.63 6.76
C ALA A 121 -4.99 3.91 7.76
N THR A 122 -5.09 4.28 9.04
CA THR A 122 -4.30 3.65 10.09
C THR A 122 -4.61 2.15 10.19
N TYR A 123 -5.87 1.78 10.14
CA TYR A 123 -6.30 0.38 10.17
C TYR A 123 -5.70 -0.40 8.99
N ILE A 124 -5.82 0.15 7.78
CA ILE A 124 -5.30 -0.49 6.57
C ILE A 124 -3.79 -0.69 6.65
N MET A 125 -3.06 0.35 7.07
CA MET A 125 -1.60 0.28 7.15
C MET A 125 -1.13 -0.72 8.20
N ASN A 126 -1.79 -0.73 9.37
CA ASN A 126 -1.45 -1.70 10.41
C ASN A 126 -1.70 -3.13 9.97
N ASP A 127 -2.83 -3.39 9.32
CA ASP A 127 -3.16 -4.72 8.82
C ASP A 127 -2.19 -5.14 7.70
N PHE A 128 -1.88 -4.21 6.80
CA PHE A 128 -0.96 -4.46 5.70
C PHE A 128 0.43 -4.84 6.20
N PHE A 129 1.01 -4.03 7.06
CA PHE A 129 2.35 -4.31 7.59
C PHE A 129 2.39 -5.54 8.47
N GLY A 130 1.31 -5.84 9.18
CA GLY A 130 1.19 -7.08 9.94
C GLY A 130 1.25 -8.31 9.03
N ARG A 131 0.57 -8.26 7.90
CA ARG A 131 0.59 -9.35 6.92
C ARG A 131 1.92 -9.47 6.22
N VAL A 132 2.57 -8.34 5.90
CA VAL A 132 3.91 -8.34 5.29
C VAL A 132 4.93 -8.94 6.25
N ALA A 133 4.87 -8.58 7.53
CA ALA A 133 5.77 -9.13 8.54
C ALA A 133 5.61 -10.65 8.65
N LYS A 134 4.39 -11.13 8.57
CA LYS A 134 4.09 -12.57 8.62
C LYS A 134 4.65 -13.29 7.39
N GLU A 135 4.48 -12.71 6.21
CA GLU A 135 5.04 -13.23 4.96
C GLU A 135 6.57 -13.30 5.04
N ALA A 136 7.20 -12.23 5.53
CA ALA A 136 8.65 -12.15 5.66
C ALA A 136 9.19 -13.25 6.59
N LYS A 137 8.49 -13.50 7.68
CA LYS A 137 8.86 -14.53 8.63
C LYS A 137 8.80 -15.93 8.02
N GLN A 138 7.77 -16.18 7.22
CA GLN A 138 7.63 -17.47 6.53
C GLN A 138 8.73 -17.68 5.49
N MET A 139 9.11 -16.63 4.76
CA MET A 139 10.12 -16.70 3.73
C MET A 139 11.55 -16.76 4.30
N ALA A 140 11.77 -16.11 5.44
CA ALA A 140 13.08 -16.07 6.08
C ALA A 140 13.37 -17.33 6.92
N GLY A 141 12.34 -17.98 7.33
CA GLY A 141 12.43 -19.15 8.18
C GLY A 141 12.28 -20.45 7.46
#